data_924f99d4435fc522fdd85b935fe00c5e
#
_entry.id   924f99d4435fc522fdd85b935fe00c5e
#
_cell.length_a   1.000
_cell.length_b   1.000
_cell.length_c   1.000
_cell.angle_alpha   90.00
_cell.angle_beta   90.00
_cell.angle_gamma   90.00
#
_symmetry.space_group_name_H-M   'P 1'
#
loop_
_entity.id
_entity.type
_entity.pdbx_description
1 polymer ?
#
loop_
_entity_poly.entity_id
_entity_poly.type
_entity_poly.pdbx_seq_one_letter_code
_entity_poly.pdbx_strand_id
1 'polypeptide(L)'
;MTRAAPLGKNGRSTRGESLGAPTIPSRREVIAGLRREGRKIAAVLPYHYPRALLGAHGFHPVEVWGPPGVDRDGAGRHFQTYTCDIVLRSTAFLAGGGLDAAGVILVPHTCDALQGMGSVLTDFVQPSQPVMTLYLPRERREADREYLIAELQRLSGRLAEITGTPPSDADWAAALAAEERADAVLAALYADRANLAVTDREFYTLVRSREYLPAGEFAAAAA
;
A
#
# COMPACT_ATOMS: atom_id res chain seq x y z
N MET A 1 52.73 -28.85 15.91
CA MET A 1 51.49 -29.65 15.87
C MET A 1 50.73 -29.37 17.16
N THR A 2 49.77 -28.45 17.14
CA THR A 2 48.95 -28.11 18.31
C THR A 2 47.49 -28.22 17.87
N ARG A 3 46.77 -29.19 18.43
CA ARG A 3 45.37 -29.51 18.15
C ARG A 3 44.49 -28.40 18.73
N ALA A 4 43.60 -27.85 17.89
CA ALA A 4 42.53 -26.98 18.32
C ALA A 4 41.42 -27.81 18.98
N ALA A 5 40.89 -27.33 20.11
CA ALA A 5 39.77 -27.90 20.84
C ALA A 5 38.42 -27.58 20.16
N PRO A 6 37.39 -28.43 20.28
CA PRO A 6 36.10 -28.22 19.69
C PRO A 6 35.29 -27.17 20.48
N LEU A 7 34.67 -26.22 19.74
CA LEU A 7 33.72 -25.27 20.27
C LEU A 7 32.48 -25.97 20.80
N GLY A 8 32.16 -25.72 22.06
CA GLY A 8 31.00 -26.26 22.76
C GLY A 8 29.68 -25.81 22.14
N LYS A 9 28.75 -26.75 21.98
CA LYS A 9 27.36 -26.51 21.65
C LYS A 9 26.68 -25.91 22.87
N ASN A 10 26.40 -24.61 22.82
CA ASN A 10 25.63 -23.95 23.87
C ASN A 10 24.18 -23.74 23.47
N GLY A 11 23.32 -24.20 24.35
CA GLY A 11 22.11 -23.54 24.79
C GLY A 11 20.95 -23.52 23.79
N ARG A 12 20.05 -24.51 23.93
CA ARG A 12 18.66 -24.33 23.54
C ARG A 12 18.12 -23.11 24.29
N SER A 13 17.91 -22.02 23.54
CA SER A 13 17.04 -20.93 23.99
C SER A 13 15.65 -21.51 24.16
N THR A 14 15.16 -21.52 25.39
CA THR A 14 13.76 -21.76 25.74
C THR A 14 12.92 -20.75 24.95
N ARG A 15 12.06 -21.24 24.06
CA ARG A 15 11.01 -20.43 23.44
C ARG A 15 10.16 -19.88 24.58
N GLY A 16 10.29 -18.55 24.81
CA GLY A 16 9.30 -17.82 25.58
C GLY A 16 7.94 -18.00 24.92
N GLU A 17 6.94 -18.32 25.69
CA GLU A 17 5.54 -18.33 25.27
C GLU A 17 5.25 -16.93 24.69
N SER A 18 4.98 -16.82 23.39
CA SER A 18 4.57 -15.59 22.76
C SER A 18 3.24 -15.22 23.39
N LEU A 19 3.20 -14.14 24.14
CA LEU A 19 1.95 -13.45 24.44
C LEU A 19 1.29 -13.19 23.08
N GLY A 20 0.12 -13.81 22.83
CA GLY A 20 -0.50 -13.98 21.54
C GLY A 20 -0.44 -12.71 20.68
N ALA A 21 0.44 -12.72 19.69
CA ALA A 21 0.51 -11.66 18.71
C ALA A 21 -0.88 -11.51 18.07
N PRO A 22 -1.39 -10.29 17.89
CA PRO A 22 -2.70 -10.06 17.30
C PRO A 22 -2.76 -10.77 15.95
N THR A 23 -3.80 -11.57 15.73
CA THR A 23 -4.00 -12.24 14.45
C THR A 23 -4.37 -11.21 13.41
N ILE A 24 -3.41 -10.82 12.59
CA ILE A 24 -3.61 -9.86 11.50
C ILE A 24 -4.32 -10.59 10.36
N PRO A 25 -5.52 -10.14 9.94
CA PRO A 25 -6.21 -10.75 8.82
C PRO A 25 -5.41 -10.59 7.53
N SER A 26 -5.49 -11.56 6.65
CA SER A 26 -4.82 -11.49 5.35
C SER A 26 -5.46 -10.40 4.47
N ARG A 27 -4.69 -9.88 3.53
CA ARG A 27 -5.20 -8.90 2.54
C ARG A 27 -6.47 -9.39 1.82
N ARG A 28 -6.55 -10.69 1.51
CA ARG A 28 -7.73 -11.30 0.87
C ARG A 28 -8.97 -11.25 1.78
N GLU A 29 -8.82 -11.55 3.05
CA GLU A 29 -9.91 -11.48 4.03
C GLU A 29 -10.41 -10.07 4.21
N VAL A 30 -9.50 -9.08 4.30
CA VAL A 30 -9.85 -7.66 4.41
C VAL A 30 -10.61 -7.20 3.17
N ILE A 31 -10.10 -7.46 1.96
CA ILE A 31 -10.80 -7.12 0.71
C ILE A 31 -12.19 -7.75 0.64
N ALA A 32 -12.32 -9.02 1.03
CA ALA A 32 -13.61 -9.71 1.05
C ALA A 32 -14.57 -9.10 2.08
N GLY A 33 -14.07 -8.65 3.23
CA GLY A 33 -14.83 -7.91 4.24
C GLY A 33 -15.35 -6.59 3.71
N LEU A 34 -14.47 -5.75 3.21
CA LEU A 34 -14.80 -4.44 2.63
C LEU A 34 -15.85 -4.54 1.53
N ARG A 35 -15.75 -5.55 0.66
CA ARG A 35 -16.75 -5.80 -0.39
C ARG A 35 -18.12 -6.15 0.19
N ARG A 36 -18.19 -7.00 1.19
CA ARG A 36 -19.46 -7.38 1.86
C ARG A 36 -20.12 -6.17 2.53
N GLU A 37 -19.31 -5.24 3.04
CA GLU A 37 -19.77 -3.99 3.63
C GLU A 37 -20.15 -2.92 2.58
N GLY A 38 -19.98 -3.21 1.29
CA GLY A 38 -20.23 -2.26 0.22
C GLY A 38 -19.25 -1.09 0.16
N ARG A 39 -18.08 -1.23 0.79
CA ARG A 39 -17.04 -0.18 0.80
C ARG A 39 -16.31 -0.13 -0.53
N LYS A 40 -16.04 1.08 -1.00
CA LYS A 40 -15.28 1.32 -2.23
C LYS A 40 -13.80 1.06 -1.98
N ILE A 41 -13.15 0.34 -2.89
CA ILE A 41 -11.72 0.02 -2.80
C ILE A 41 -10.98 0.80 -3.90
N ALA A 42 -9.87 1.44 -3.55
CA ALA A 42 -8.91 1.97 -4.50
C ALA A 42 -7.69 1.02 -4.56
N ALA A 43 -7.42 0.45 -5.72
CA ALA A 43 -6.14 -0.22 -5.97
C ALA A 43 -5.07 0.86 -6.13
N VAL A 44 -4.05 0.87 -5.26
CA VAL A 44 -3.00 1.87 -5.32
C VAL A 44 -1.65 1.21 -5.52
N LEU A 45 -0.83 1.77 -6.42
CA LEU A 45 0.55 1.33 -6.55
C LEU A 45 1.35 1.92 -5.39
N PRO A 46 2.38 1.20 -4.88
CA PRO A 46 3.04 1.57 -3.64
C PRO A 46 3.72 2.94 -3.71
N TYR A 47 3.78 3.56 -2.54
CA TYR A 47 4.42 4.82 -2.15
C TYR A 47 3.73 6.12 -2.59
N HIS A 48 3.70 7.05 -1.67
CA HIS A 48 3.34 8.46 -1.86
C HIS A 48 1.97 8.73 -2.50
N TYR A 49 0.98 7.92 -2.20
CA TYR A 49 -0.39 8.23 -2.55
C TYR A 49 -1.14 8.86 -1.35
N PRO A 50 -2.11 9.74 -1.61
CA PRO A 50 -2.80 10.51 -0.57
C PRO A 50 -3.91 9.69 0.10
N ARG A 51 -3.59 8.92 1.13
CA ARG A 51 -4.54 8.03 1.85
C ARG A 51 -5.77 8.78 2.36
N ALA A 52 -5.55 9.92 3.04
CA ALA A 52 -6.64 10.73 3.58
C ALA A 52 -7.57 11.27 2.49
N LEU A 53 -7.03 11.65 1.32
CA LEU A 53 -7.84 12.10 0.19
C LEU A 53 -8.73 10.97 -0.33
N LEU A 54 -8.18 9.77 -0.52
CA LEU A 54 -8.97 8.60 -0.90
C LEU A 54 -10.04 8.28 0.14
N GLY A 55 -9.67 8.33 1.43
CA GLY A 55 -10.56 8.10 2.57
C GLY A 55 -11.72 9.09 2.62
N ALA A 56 -11.48 10.40 2.42
CA ALA A 56 -12.50 11.42 2.38
C ALA A 56 -13.53 11.19 1.26
N HIS A 57 -13.11 10.65 0.12
CA HIS A 57 -14.00 10.22 -0.97
C HIS A 57 -14.65 8.84 -0.74
N GLY A 58 -14.47 8.24 0.43
CA GLY A 58 -15.04 6.93 0.79
C GLY A 58 -14.33 5.73 0.17
N PHE A 59 -13.13 5.91 -0.41
CA PHE A 59 -12.32 4.82 -0.90
C PHE A 59 -11.35 4.30 0.17
N HIS A 60 -11.31 2.98 0.31
CA HIS A 60 -10.26 2.34 1.08
C HIS A 60 -9.08 1.95 0.18
N PRO A 61 -7.87 2.48 0.41
CA PRO A 61 -6.71 2.14 -0.39
C PRO A 61 -6.18 0.74 -0.04
N VAL A 62 -5.91 -0.06 -1.07
CA VAL A 62 -5.23 -1.36 -0.98
C VAL A 62 -4.04 -1.34 -1.92
N GLU A 63 -2.84 -1.47 -1.37
CA GLU A 63 -1.62 -1.45 -2.18
C GLU A 63 -1.46 -2.72 -3.01
N VAL A 64 -1.03 -2.54 -4.25
CA VAL A 64 -0.73 -3.62 -5.21
C VAL A 64 0.78 -3.83 -5.28
N TRP A 65 1.22 -5.01 -4.87
CA TRP A 65 2.65 -5.35 -4.80
C TRP A 65 3.07 -6.50 -5.72
N GLY A 66 2.19 -6.96 -6.58
CA GLY A 66 2.43 -8.14 -7.39
C GLY A 66 2.44 -9.43 -6.54
N PRO A 67 1.29 -10.09 -6.38
CA PRO A 67 1.17 -11.28 -5.53
C PRO A 67 2.11 -12.40 -5.96
N PRO A 68 2.56 -13.25 -5.03
CA PRO A 68 3.31 -14.46 -5.38
C PRO A 68 2.54 -15.34 -6.35
N GLY A 69 3.24 -15.97 -7.29
CA GLY A 69 2.64 -16.90 -8.25
C GLY A 69 2.02 -16.24 -9.48
N VAL A 70 2.01 -14.91 -9.58
CA VAL A 70 1.61 -14.22 -10.81
C VAL A 70 2.74 -14.32 -11.82
N ASP A 71 2.43 -14.88 -12.99
CA ASP A 71 3.35 -14.91 -14.12
C ASP A 71 3.51 -13.50 -14.71
N ARG A 72 4.75 -13.03 -14.77
CA ARG A 72 5.11 -11.69 -15.26
C ARG A 72 5.32 -11.62 -16.77
N ASP A 73 5.45 -12.77 -17.45
CA ASP A 73 5.86 -12.80 -18.86
C ASP A 73 4.87 -12.08 -19.77
N GLY A 74 3.57 -12.15 -19.44
CA GLY A 74 2.53 -11.41 -20.15
C GLY A 74 2.69 -9.88 -20.09
N ALA A 75 3.20 -9.34 -18.99
CA ALA A 75 3.46 -7.91 -18.83
C ALA A 75 4.82 -7.49 -19.40
N GLY A 76 5.81 -8.39 -19.37
CA GLY A 76 7.19 -8.09 -19.76
C GLY A 76 7.35 -7.50 -21.16
N ARG A 77 6.45 -7.82 -22.09
CA ARG A 77 6.45 -7.29 -23.47
C ARG A 77 6.19 -5.76 -23.55
N HIS A 78 5.64 -5.17 -22.51
CA HIS A 78 5.28 -3.75 -22.47
C HIS A 78 6.32 -2.89 -21.72
N PHE A 79 7.37 -3.51 -21.17
CA PHE A 79 8.36 -2.83 -20.36
C PHE A 79 9.78 -3.14 -20.81
N GLN A 80 10.70 -2.27 -20.41
CA GLN A 80 12.13 -2.51 -20.58
C GLN A 80 12.58 -3.69 -19.71
N THR A 81 13.64 -4.36 -20.14
CA THR A 81 14.17 -5.58 -19.49
C THR A 81 14.66 -5.35 -18.05
N TYR A 82 14.97 -4.11 -17.70
CA TYR A 82 15.42 -3.71 -16.36
C TYR A 82 14.28 -3.26 -15.44
N THR A 83 13.02 -3.31 -15.89
CA THR A 83 11.88 -2.96 -15.04
C THR A 83 11.78 -3.91 -13.86
N CYS A 84 11.54 -3.36 -12.67
CA CYS A 84 11.52 -4.15 -11.44
C CYS A 84 10.36 -5.15 -11.41
N ASP A 85 10.58 -6.26 -10.72
CA ASP A 85 9.61 -7.37 -10.62
C ASP A 85 8.27 -6.96 -10.00
N ILE A 86 8.27 -5.96 -9.11
CA ILE A 86 7.04 -5.43 -8.51
C ILE A 86 6.11 -4.85 -9.57
N VAL A 87 6.63 -4.00 -10.46
CA VAL A 87 5.84 -3.39 -11.54
C VAL A 87 5.36 -4.44 -12.52
N LEU A 88 6.24 -5.37 -12.94
CA LEU A 88 5.86 -6.43 -13.88
C LEU A 88 4.74 -7.32 -13.32
N ARG A 89 4.88 -7.79 -12.08
CA ARG A 89 3.86 -8.64 -11.43
C ARG A 89 2.58 -7.86 -11.12
N SER A 90 2.68 -6.61 -10.69
CA SER A 90 1.50 -5.78 -10.44
C SER A 90 0.71 -5.53 -11.71
N THR A 91 1.39 -5.24 -12.83
CA THR A 91 0.73 -5.08 -14.13
C THR A 91 0.08 -6.38 -14.59
N ALA A 92 0.78 -7.51 -14.51
CA ALA A 92 0.22 -8.82 -14.87
C ALA A 92 -0.99 -9.18 -13.98
N PHE A 93 -0.92 -8.88 -12.68
CA PHE A 93 -2.02 -9.11 -11.75
C PHE A 93 -3.26 -8.28 -12.10
N LEU A 94 -3.07 -6.99 -12.39
CA LEU A 94 -4.17 -6.09 -12.78
C LEU A 94 -4.75 -6.49 -14.14
N ALA A 95 -3.90 -6.81 -15.11
CA ALA A 95 -4.33 -7.27 -16.43
C ALA A 95 -5.12 -8.60 -16.38
N GLY A 96 -4.82 -9.45 -15.40
CA GLY A 96 -5.52 -10.70 -15.12
C GLY A 96 -6.80 -10.56 -14.29
N GLY A 97 -7.28 -9.33 -14.04
CA GLY A 97 -8.50 -9.10 -13.23
C GLY A 97 -8.28 -9.28 -11.72
N GLY A 98 -7.04 -9.27 -11.26
CA GLY A 98 -6.69 -9.57 -9.86
C GLY A 98 -7.30 -8.64 -8.82
N LEU A 99 -7.74 -7.43 -9.22
CA LEU A 99 -8.44 -6.47 -8.38
C LEU A 99 -9.72 -5.92 -9.04
N ASP A 100 -10.51 -6.78 -9.67
CA ASP A 100 -11.84 -6.40 -10.20
C ASP A 100 -12.76 -5.82 -9.13
N ALA A 101 -12.44 -6.06 -7.86
CA ALA A 101 -13.13 -5.45 -6.73
C ALA A 101 -12.84 -3.96 -6.53
N ALA A 102 -11.79 -3.43 -7.14
CA ALA A 102 -11.45 -2.02 -7.01
C ALA A 102 -12.36 -1.16 -7.89
N GLY A 103 -12.79 -0.01 -7.36
CA GLY A 103 -13.53 0.98 -8.11
C GLY A 103 -12.64 1.93 -8.91
N VAL A 104 -11.37 2.05 -8.53
CA VAL A 104 -10.36 2.90 -9.19
C VAL A 104 -8.97 2.28 -9.05
N ILE A 105 -8.07 2.64 -9.96
CA ILE A 105 -6.64 2.33 -9.89
C ILE A 105 -5.86 3.65 -9.84
N LEU A 106 -5.01 3.82 -8.83
CA LEU A 106 -4.16 5.00 -8.68
C LEU A 106 -2.69 4.62 -8.81
N VAL A 107 -2.00 5.25 -9.73
CA VAL A 107 -0.57 5.06 -10.02
C VAL A 107 0.18 6.35 -9.68
N PRO A 108 0.82 6.44 -8.48
CA PRO A 108 1.69 7.56 -8.16
C PRO A 108 2.99 7.46 -8.95
N HIS A 109 3.41 8.57 -9.55
CA HIS A 109 4.66 8.65 -10.29
C HIS A 109 5.84 8.87 -9.34
N THR A 110 6.23 7.82 -8.63
CA THR A 110 7.34 7.84 -7.66
C THR A 110 8.66 7.36 -8.26
N CYS A 111 8.60 6.64 -9.37
CA CYS A 111 9.77 6.20 -10.14
C CYS A 111 9.40 6.00 -11.62
N ASP A 112 10.42 5.90 -12.48
CA ASP A 112 10.22 5.77 -13.93
C ASP A 112 9.44 4.50 -14.32
N ALA A 113 9.62 3.41 -13.57
CA ALA A 113 8.88 2.18 -13.82
C ALA A 113 7.38 2.33 -13.53
N LEU A 114 6.98 3.05 -12.48
CA LEU A 114 5.58 3.37 -12.19
C LEU A 114 4.99 4.37 -13.18
N GLN A 115 5.79 5.32 -13.67
CA GLN A 115 5.37 6.18 -14.77
C GLN A 115 5.02 5.36 -16.00
N GLY A 116 5.93 4.48 -16.42
CA GLY A 116 5.69 3.56 -17.55
C GLY A 116 4.47 2.68 -17.32
N MET A 117 4.25 2.20 -16.08
CA MET A 117 3.08 1.39 -15.74
C MET A 117 1.76 2.16 -15.93
N GLY A 118 1.72 3.43 -15.55
CA GLY A 118 0.55 4.28 -15.79
C GLY A 118 0.14 4.28 -17.27
N SER A 119 1.11 4.51 -18.18
CA SER A 119 0.88 4.47 -19.62
C SER A 119 0.47 3.08 -20.10
N VAL A 120 1.15 2.01 -19.63
CA VAL A 120 0.81 0.63 -20.03
C VAL A 120 -0.62 0.27 -19.60
N LEU A 121 -1.04 0.66 -18.41
CA LEU A 121 -2.41 0.41 -17.96
C LEU A 121 -3.43 1.19 -18.79
N THR A 122 -3.14 2.45 -19.12
CA THR A 122 -4.07 3.31 -19.86
C THR A 122 -4.15 2.95 -21.33
N ASP A 123 -3.02 2.66 -21.97
CA ASP A 123 -2.94 2.56 -23.42
C ASP A 123 -3.07 1.12 -23.93
N PHE A 124 -2.63 0.13 -23.14
CA PHE A 124 -2.57 -1.27 -23.58
C PHE A 124 -3.46 -2.22 -22.79
N VAL A 125 -3.44 -2.16 -21.45
CA VAL A 125 -4.25 -3.08 -20.60
C VAL A 125 -5.70 -2.67 -20.60
N GLN A 126 -5.98 -1.38 -20.48
CA GLN A 126 -7.31 -0.77 -20.48
C GLN A 126 -8.28 -1.48 -19.52
N PRO A 127 -7.96 -1.55 -18.22
CA PRO A 127 -8.87 -2.17 -17.26
C PRO A 127 -10.21 -1.46 -17.23
N SER A 128 -11.26 -2.16 -16.79
CA SER A 128 -12.60 -1.57 -16.67
C SER A 128 -12.66 -0.43 -15.63
N GLN A 129 -11.76 -0.44 -14.66
CA GLN A 129 -11.65 0.59 -13.64
C GLN A 129 -10.96 1.84 -14.20
N PRO A 130 -11.40 3.05 -13.81
CA PRO A 130 -10.68 4.28 -14.11
C PRO A 130 -9.24 4.22 -13.58
N VAL A 131 -8.26 4.45 -14.46
CA VAL A 131 -6.85 4.58 -14.11
C VAL A 131 -6.56 6.08 -13.91
N MET A 132 -6.00 6.40 -12.76
CA MET A 132 -5.57 7.75 -12.41
C MET A 132 -4.08 7.76 -12.11
N THR A 133 -3.39 8.79 -12.57
CA THR A 133 -1.98 9.03 -12.27
C THR A 133 -1.84 10.21 -11.32
N LEU A 134 -0.86 10.17 -10.44
CA LEU A 134 -0.50 11.28 -9.57
C LEU A 134 0.98 11.60 -9.78
N TYR A 135 1.26 12.78 -10.31
CA TYR A 135 2.63 13.24 -10.50
C TYR A 135 3.10 14.01 -9.28
N LEU A 136 4.24 13.61 -8.75
CA LEU A 136 4.82 14.20 -7.54
C LEU A 136 6.02 15.07 -7.91
N PRO A 137 6.12 16.32 -7.43
CA PRO A 137 7.31 17.14 -7.62
C PRO A 137 8.49 16.52 -6.86
N ARG A 138 9.69 16.72 -7.39
CA ARG A 138 10.93 16.19 -6.79
C ARG A 138 11.58 17.16 -5.81
N GLU A 139 11.24 18.43 -5.87
CA GLU A 139 11.83 19.48 -5.06
C GLU A 139 10.78 20.10 -4.12
N ARG A 140 11.18 21.07 -3.33
CA ARG A 140 10.34 21.71 -2.31
C ARG A 140 10.27 23.23 -2.51
N ARG A 141 10.21 23.69 -3.76
CA ARG A 141 10.00 25.09 -4.13
C ARG A 141 8.52 25.46 -3.97
N GLU A 142 8.21 26.75 -3.92
CA GLU A 142 6.80 27.19 -3.89
C GLU A 142 6.04 26.72 -5.13
N ALA A 143 6.66 26.78 -6.31
CA ALA A 143 6.06 26.26 -7.54
C ALA A 143 5.74 24.75 -7.46
N ASP A 144 6.57 23.97 -6.76
CA ASP A 144 6.33 22.53 -6.55
C ASP A 144 5.14 22.30 -5.62
N ARG A 145 4.98 23.17 -4.61
CA ARG A 145 3.83 23.16 -3.71
C ARG A 145 2.53 23.48 -4.44
N GLU A 146 2.53 24.56 -5.23
CA GLU A 146 1.38 24.96 -6.06
C GLU A 146 0.99 23.85 -7.04
N TYR A 147 1.97 23.26 -7.70
CA TYR A 147 1.77 22.13 -8.60
C TYR A 147 1.13 20.93 -7.88
N LEU A 148 1.64 20.55 -6.70
CA LEU A 148 1.09 19.42 -5.94
C LEU A 148 -0.35 19.70 -5.49
N ILE A 149 -0.66 20.92 -5.08
CA ILE A 149 -2.03 21.33 -4.72
C ILE A 149 -2.95 21.13 -5.93
N ALA A 150 -2.55 21.61 -7.11
CA ALA A 150 -3.35 21.45 -8.33
C ALA A 150 -3.55 19.97 -8.71
N GLU A 151 -2.51 19.14 -8.58
CA GLU A 151 -2.61 17.68 -8.82
C GLU A 151 -3.57 17.00 -7.84
N LEU A 152 -3.51 17.34 -6.55
CA LEU A 152 -4.43 16.78 -5.55
C LEU A 152 -5.87 17.26 -5.77
N GLN A 153 -6.07 18.51 -6.17
CA GLN A 153 -7.39 19.04 -6.53
C GLN A 153 -7.94 18.33 -7.78
N ARG A 154 -7.12 18.12 -8.80
CA ARG A 154 -7.49 17.36 -10.00
C ARG A 154 -7.90 15.92 -9.64
N LEU A 155 -7.13 15.25 -8.79
CA LEU A 155 -7.43 13.91 -8.32
C LEU A 155 -8.75 13.89 -7.54
N SER A 156 -8.95 14.82 -6.61
CA SER A 156 -10.19 14.96 -5.84
C SER A 156 -11.40 15.20 -6.75
N GLY A 157 -11.27 16.06 -7.75
CA GLY A 157 -12.34 16.31 -8.73
C GLY A 157 -12.74 15.04 -9.48
N ARG A 158 -11.76 14.25 -9.95
CA ARG A 158 -12.02 12.98 -10.63
C ARG A 158 -12.69 11.96 -9.70
N LEU A 159 -12.28 11.89 -8.44
CA LEU A 159 -12.94 11.02 -7.47
C LEU A 159 -14.38 11.46 -7.18
N ALA A 160 -14.63 12.78 -7.10
CA ALA A 160 -15.98 13.32 -6.92
C ALA A 160 -16.90 12.98 -8.11
N GLU A 161 -16.40 13.03 -9.34
CA GLU A 161 -17.14 12.57 -10.53
C GLU A 161 -17.51 11.08 -10.42
N ILE A 162 -16.58 10.23 -9.98
CA ILE A 162 -16.80 8.77 -9.83
C ILE A 162 -17.77 8.46 -8.68
N THR A 163 -17.70 9.21 -7.58
CA THR A 163 -18.57 9.00 -6.42
C THR A 163 -19.93 9.70 -6.54
N GLY A 164 -20.04 10.68 -7.43
CA GLY A 164 -21.22 11.51 -7.60
C GLY A 164 -21.35 12.64 -6.56
N THR A 165 -20.43 12.72 -5.58
CA THR A 165 -20.49 13.71 -4.50
C THR A 165 -19.08 14.07 -4.03
N PRO A 166 -18.74 15.35 -3.89
CA PRO A 166 -17.52 15.78 -3.24
C PRO A 166 -17.59 15.49 -1.72
N PRO A 167 -16.46 15.25 -1.05
CA PRO A 167 -16.42 15.05 0.39
C PRO A 167 -16.77 16.34 1.14
N SER A 168 -17.45 16.20 2.27
CA SER A 168 -17.71 17.30 3.21
C SER A 168 -16.47 17.59 4.06
N ASP A 169 -16.46 18.74 4.76
CA ASP A 169 -15.41 19.08 5.72
C ASP A 169 -15.30 18.02 6.84
N ALA A 170 -16.42 17.41 7.22
CA ALA A 170 -16.43 16.33 8.21
C ALA A 170 -15.74 15.05 7.67
N ASP A 171 -15.93 14.70 6.40
CA ASP A 171 -15.26 13.56 5.77
C ASP A 171 -13.74 13.79 5.71
N TRP A 172 -13.32 15.01 5.35
CA TRP A 172 -11.92 15.40 5.37
C TRP A 172 -11.31 15.30 6.77
N ALA A 173 -11.97 15.89 7.76
CA ALA A 173 -11.48 15.87 9.15
C ALA A 173 -11.37 14.44 9.68
N ALA A 174 -12.37 13.60 9.43
CA ALA A 174 -12.36 12.21 9.85
C ALA A 174 -11.24 11.39 9.18
N ALA A 175 -11.05 11.56 7.86
CA ALA A 175 -10.02 10.86 7.11
C ALA A 175 -8.62 11.28 7.54
N LEU A 176 -8.36 12.58 7.69
CA LEU A 176 -7.07 13.10 8.17
C LEU A 176 -6.74 12.59 9.57
N ALA A 177 -7.68 12.68 10.51
CA ALA A 177 -7.46 12.22 11.87
C ALA A 177 -7.25 10.70 11.97
N ALA A 178 -7.89 9.91 11.12
CA ALA A 178 -7.69 8.46 11.08
C ALA A 178 -6.28 8.09 10.59
N GLU A 179 -5.84 8.74 9.50
CA GLU A 179 -4.51 8.50 8.92
C GLU A 179 -3.39 9.00 9.86
N GLU A 180 -3.55 10.18 10.47
CA GLU A 180 -2.61 10.73 11.45
C GLU A 180 -2.38 9.76 12.62
N ARG A 181 -3.45 9.19 13.18
CA ARG A 181 -3.33 8.19 14.25
C ARG A 181 -2.60 6.94 13.80
N ALA A 182 -2.93 6.43 12.61
CA ALA A 182 -2.27 5.25 12.08
C ALA A 182 -0.78 5.48 11.78
N ASP A 183 -0.44 6.65 11.26
CA ASP A 183 0.94 7.02 10.97
C ASP A 183 1.74 7.27 12.27
N ALA A 184 1.13 7.83 13.30
CA ALA A 184 1.75 7.97 14.61
C ALA A 184 2.07 6.61 15.25
N VAL A 185 1.15 5.64 15.16
CA VAL A 185 1.39 4.27 15.64
C VAL A 185 2.49 3.59 14.82
N LEU A 186 2.48 3.73 13.51
CA LEU A 186 3.54 3.18 12.64
C LEU A 186 4.92 3.78 13.00
N ALA A 187 4.99 5.08 13.22
CA ALA A 187 6.23 5.76 13.64
C ALA A 187 6.72 5.26 15.00
N ALA A 188 5.81 5.05 15.96
CA ALA A 188 6.14 4.51 17.28
C ALA A 188 6.68 3.08 17.19
N LEU A 189 6.08 2.21 16.34
CA LEU A 189 6.58 0.85 16.09
C LEU A 189 8.03 0.85 15.60
N TYR A 190 8.37 1.74 14.67
CA TYR A 190 9.74 1.86 14.17
C TYR A 190 10.68 2.43 15.23
N ALA A 191 10.26 3.44 15.99
CA ALA A 191 11.07 4.05 17.04
C ALA A 191 11.41 3.07 18.16
N ASP A 192 10.46 2.20 18.52
CA ASP A 192 10.63 1.24 19.63
C ASP A 192 11.04 -0.18 19.16
N ARG A 193 11.36 -0.34 17.87
CA ARG A 193 11.66 -1.64 17.26
C ARG A 193 12.64 -2.52 18.07
N ALA A 194 13.63 -1.92 18.67
CA ALA A 194 14.67 -2.63 19.44
C ALA A 194 14.13 -3.22 20.76
N ASN A 195 13.05 -2.68 21.31
CA ASN A 195 12.46 -3.08 22.58
C ASN A 195 11.24 -4.00 22.41
N LEU A 196 10.73 -4.13 21.19
CA LEU A 196 9.57 -4.98 20.92
C LEU A 196 9.93 -6.47 21.04
N ALA A 197 9.20 -7.20 21.87
CA ALA A 197 9.35 -8.66 22.05
C ALA A 197 8.67 -9.46 20.92
N VAL A 198 8.96 -9.09 19.67
CA VAL A 198 8.41 -9.72 18.47
C VAL A 198 9.53 -10.15 17.53
N THR A 199 9.29 -11.20 16.75
CA THR A 199 10.22 -11.60 15.69
C THR A 199 10.20 -10.60 14.53
N ASP A 200 11.24 -10.58 13.69
CA ASP A 200 11.26 -9.76 12.47
C ASP A 200 10.06 -10.06 11.56
N ARG A 201 9.67 -11.33 11.46
CA ARG A 201 8.51 -11.74 10.67
C ARG A 201 7.21 -11.12 11.20
N GLU A 202 6.98 -11.15 12.50
CA GLU A 202 5.80 -10.56 13.13
C GLU A 202 5.80 -9.05 12.95
N PHE A 203 6.93 -8.39 13.19
CA PHE A 203 7.10 -6.97 12.99
C PHE A 203 6.77 -6.55 11.55
N TYR A 204 7.39 -7.19 10.55
CA TYR A 204 7.11 -6.86 9.16
C TYR A 204 5.69 -7.23 8.71
N THR A 205 5.10 -8.29 9.26
CA THR A 205 3.70 -8.61 9.01
C THR A 205 2.78 -7.50 9.50
N LEU A 206 3.03 -7.00 10.71
CA LEU A 206 2.29 -5.89 11.29
C LEU A 206 2.47 -4.60 10.48
N VAL A 207 3.71 -4.18 10.21
CA VAL A 207 4.01 -2.98 9.42
C VAL A 207 3.34 -3.05 8.04
N ARG A 208 3.44 -4.18 7.35
CA ARG A 208 2.85 -4.36 6.03
C ARG A 208 1.33 -4.46 6.05
N SER A 209 0.71 -4.72 7.18
CA SER A 209 -0.74 -4.68 7.30
C SER A 209 -1.31 -3.26 7.06
N ARG A 210 -0.51 -2.21 7.28
CA ARG A 210 -0.83 -0.82 6.96
C ARG A 210 -1.16 -0.59 5.47
N GLU A 211 -0.68 -1.47 4.60
CA GLU A 211 -0.90 -1.40 3.15
C GLU A 211 -2.35 -1.73 2.74
N TYR A 212 -3.12 -2.37 3.62
CA TYR A 212 -4.45 -2.86 3.28
C TYR A 212 -5.47 -2.85 4.42
N LEU A 213 -5.05 -2.71 5.69
CA LEU A 213 -5.98 -2.53 6.80
C LEU A 213 -6.56 -1.12 6.82
N PRO A 214 -7.83 -0.96 7.18
CA PRO A 214 -8.38 0.34 7.57
C PRO A 214 -7.52 0.98 8.68
N ALA A 215 -7.34 2.31 8.61
CA ALA A 215 -6.44 3.03 9.50
C ALA A 215 -6.71 2.76 11.01
N GLY A 216 -8.00 2.72 11.39
CA GLY A 216 -8.40 2.40 12.77
C GLY A 216 -8.09 0.96 13.18
N GLU A 217 -8.29 -0.01 12.27
CA GLU A 217 -7.97 -1.41 12.54
C GLU A 217 -6.46 -1.64 12.63
N PHE A 218 -5.69 -0.99 11.75
CA PHE A 218 -4.23 -1.01 11.84
C PHE A 218 -3.76 -0.43 13.18
N ALA A 219 -4.25 0.76 13.56
CA ALA A 219 -3.87 1.39 14.82
C ALA A 219 -4.22 0.52 16.04
N ALA A 220 -5.38 -0.16 16.02
CA ALA A 220 -5.77 -1.07 17.09
C ALA A 220 -4.93 -2.36 17.14
N ALA A 221 -4.51 -2.89 15.98
CA ALA A 221 -3.68 -4.09 15.92
C ALA A 221 -2.21 -3.82 16.31
N ALA A 222 -1.77 -2.57 16.21
CA ALA A 222 -0.39 -2.15 16.37
C ALA A 222 -0.12 -1.41 17.70
N ALA A 223 -1.17 -1.12 18.50
CA ALA A 223 -1.08 -0.52 19.83
C ALA A 223 -0.80 -1.58 20.89
#